data_14b6b4e27dc1b6bc013f037913c50b3f
#
_entry.id   14b6b4e27dc1b6bc013f037913c50b3f
#
_cell.length_a   1.000
_cell.length_b   1.000
_cell.length_c   1.000
_cell.angle_alpha   90.00
_cell.angle_beta   90.00
_cell.angle_gamma   90.00
#
_symmetry.space_group_name_H-M   'P 1'
#
loop_
_entity.id
_entity.type
_entity.pdbx_description
1 polymer ?
#
loop_
_entity_poly.entity_id
_entity_poly.type
_entity_poly.pdbx_seq_one_letter_code
_entity_poly.pdbx_strand_id
1 'polypeptide(L)'
;MQYTRNPTMTKTDRDTLRSLHGRKKWEHIWAYYKLPIAIVLIVVYILGYAAYRHVTKKEDVLYLGLVNITAGSDLTEQLTTGFAEAQGLTKKQQVDLLSGLLLSESERAEEQYVYASEMKLLGAVSAQRLDVVLMDEYARDRLLADDYFLDLRTLDPSFHALSGLNAGGTVLDISDTPFVRQAGFSSRVYLGVVQNAPHPERAAAYIHYLFQR
;
A
#
# COMPACT_ATOMS: atom_id res chain seq x y z
N MET A 1 -9.48 34.07 42.87
CA MET A 1 -8.00 34.05 42.81
C MET A 1 -7.56 32.61 42.87
N GLN A 2 -7.24 32.01 41.71
CA GLN A 2 -6.72 30.64 41.62
C GLN A 2 -5.19 30.72 41.56
N TYR A 3 -4.53 30.15 42.54
CA TYR A 3 -3.08 30.02 42.59
C TYR A 3 -2.67 28.86 41.65
N THR A 4 -2.12 29.21 40.51
CA THR A 4 -1.39 28.24 39.66
C THR A 4 -0.05 27.93 40.32
N ARG A 5 0.05 26.76 41.00
CA ARG A 5 1.29 26.26 41.56
C ARG A 5 2.16 25.71 40.42
N ASN A 6 3.24 26.42 40.15
CA ASN A 6 4.33 25.95 39.28
C ASN A 6 5.00 24.71 39.88
N PRO A 7 5.18 23.60 39.14
CA PRO A 7 5.78 22.36 39.68
C PRO A 7 7.32 22.42 39.61
N THR A 8 7.94 23.45 40.17
CA THR A 8 9.39 23.42 40.37
C THR A 8 9.70 22.81 41.75
N MET A 9 10.45 21.69 41.72
CA MET A 9 10.93 21.00 42.90
C MET A 9 11.63 21.97 43.85
N THR A 10 11.05 22.19 45.02
CA THR A 10 11.64 23.08 46.03
C THR A 10 12.82 22.34 46.74
N LYS A 11 13.77 23.11 47.31
CA LYS A 11 14.90 22.52 48.08
C LYS A 11 14.42 21.53 49.16
N THR A 12 13.28 21.85 49.79
CA THR A 12 12.64 21.04 50.84
C THR A 12 12.19 19.64 50.29
N ASP A 13 11.70 19.59 49.06
CA ASP A 13 11.27 18.32 48.45
C ASP A 13 12.45 17.41 48.13
N ARG A 14 13.61 17.98 47.79
CA ARG A 14 14.86 17.23 47.56
C ARG A 14 15.42 16.62 48.84
N ASP A 15 15.36 17.35 49.93
CA ASP A 15 15.85 16.91 51.23
C ASP A 15 14.94 15.82 51.83
N THR A 16 13.63 15.92 51.63
CA THR A 16 12.66 14.90 52.03
C THR A 16 12.85 13.59 51.22
N LEU A 17 13.11 13.70 49.90
CA LEU A 17 13.38 12.53 49.06
C LEU A 17 14.72 11.84 49.41
N ARG A 18 15.70 12.56 49.94
CA ARG A 18 16.98 11.99 50.39
C ARG A 18 16.88 11.23 51.73
N SER A 19 15.95 11.62 52.57
CA SER A 19 15.75 10.99 53.90
C SER A 19 14.89 9.73 53.84
N LEU A 20 14.12 9.53 52.75
CA LEU A 20 13.25 8.37 52.60
C LEU A 20 14.01 7.21 51.91
N HIS A 21 13.97 6.02 52.53
CA HIS A 21 14.58 4.79 51.99
C HIS A 21 13.52 3.75 51.66
N GLY A 22 13.76 2.95 50.58
CA GLY A 22 12.94 1.81 50.22
C GLY A 22 11.53 2.16 49.76
N ARG A 23 10.52 1.37 50.19
CA ARG A 23 9.13 1.40 49.72
C ARG A 23 8.44 2.77 49.94
N LYS A 24 8.74 3.45 51.06
CA LYS A 24 8.15 4.76 51.38
C LYS A 24 8.56 5.87 50.36
N LYS A 25 9.76 5.78 49.80
CA LYS A 25 10.22 6.69 48.73
C LYS A 25 9.40 6.55 47.44
N TRP A 26 9.08 5.30 47.08
CA TRP A 26 8.24 5.03 45.91
C TRP A 26 6.79 5.47 46.09
N GLU A 27 6.23 5.25 47.30
CA GLU A 27 4.86 5.71 47.64
C GLU A 27 4.73 7.23 47.55
N HIS A 28 5.74 7.96 48.05
CA HIS A 28 5.78 9.43 47.98
C HIS A 28 5.91 9.94 46.54
N ILE A 29 6.80 9.35 45.72
CA ILE A 29 6.97 9.68 44.30
C ILE A 29 5.66 9.41 43.56
N TRP A 30 5.03 8.27 43.79
CA TRP A 30 3.77 7.90 43.13
C TRP A 30 2.59 8.81 43.53
N ALA A 31 2.51 9.22 44.79
CA ALA A 31 1.44 10.09 45.27
C ALA A 31 1.50 11.51 44.66
N TYR A 32 2.72 12.07 44.54
CA TYR A 32 2.91 13.45 44.09
C TYR A 32 3.24 13.60 42.59
N TYR A 33 3.89 12.59 41.99
CA TYR A 33 4.43 12.69 40.60
C TYR A 33 3.75 11.75 39.61
N LYS A 34 2.64 11.08 39.99
CA LYS A 34 1.93 10.18 39.07
C LYS A 34 1.55 10.85 37.73
N LEU A 35 1.09 12.09 37.74
CA LEU A 35 0.68 12.84 36.56
C LEU A 35 1.88 13.20 35.66
N PRO A 36 2.94 13.87 36.15
CA PRO A 36 4.13 14.12 35.33
C PRO A 36 4.83 12.85 34.85
N ILE A 37 4.87 11.79 35.68
CA ILE A 37 5.43 10.50 35.25
C ILE A 37 4.60 9.90 34.11
N ALA A 38 3.27 9.93 34.20
CA ALA A 38 2.39 9.45 33.12
C ALA A 38 2.61 10.24 31.83
N ILE A 39 2.74 11.57 31.92
CA ILE A 39 3.02 12.41 30.73
C ILE A 39 4.35 12.04 30.10
N VAL A 40 5.42 11.88 30.90
CA VAL A 40 6.74 11.49 30.38
C VAL A 40 6.68 10.13 29.71
N LEU A 41 5.99 9.15 30.30
CA LEU A 41 5.83 7.82 29.71
C LEU A 41 5.07 7.89 28.37
N ILE A 42 4.01 8.70 28.29
CA ILE A 42 3.26 8.92 27.04
C ILE A 42 4.15 9.54 25.96
N VAL A 43 4.95 10.56 26.33
CA VAL A 43 5.87 11.20 25.38
C VAL A 43 6.94 10.21 24.88
N VAL A 44 7.54 9.44 25.80
CA VAL A 44 8.52 8.41 25.43
C VAL A 44 7.90 7.34 24.54
N TYR A 45 6.67 6.92 24.84
CA TYR A 45 5.93 5.98 23.99
C TYR A 45 5.68 6.55 22.59
N ILE A 46 5.21 7.81 22.48
CA ILE A 46 4.95 8.46 21.20
C ILE A 46 6.24 8.59 20.38
N LEU A 47 7.34 9.03 20.99
CA LEU A 47 8.63 9.16 20.33
C LEU A 47 9.19 7.80 19.90
N GLY A 48 9.10 6.79 20.77
CA GLY A 48 9.49 5.42 20.46
C GLY A 48 8.67 4.82 19.32
N TYR A 49 7.35 5.05 19.32
CA TYR A 49 6.45 4.61 18.26
C TYR A 49 6.74 5.33 16.94
N ALA A 50 6.97 6.65 16.97
CA ALA A 50 7.33 7.42 15.78
C ALA A 50 8.66 6.95 15.18
N ALA A 51 9.68 6.73 16.00
CA ALA A 51 10.96 6.20 15.58
C ALA A 51 10.83 4.77 15.00
N TYR A 52 10.09 3.90 15.67
CA TYR A 52 9.79 2.55 15.19
C TYR A 52 9.10 2.59 13.84
N ARG A 53 8.06 3.40 13.69
CA ARG A 53 7.32 3.56 12.43
C ARG A 53 8.21 4.09 11.31
N HIS A 54 9.07 5.05 11.60
CA HIS A 54 10.01 5.61 10.61
C HIS A 54 11.01 4.57 10.10
N VAL A 55 11.55 3.74 11.01
CA VAL A 55 12.52 2.68 10.64
C VAL A 55 11.86 1.52 9.90
N THR A 56 10.58 1.21 10.23
CA THR A 56 9.87 0.02 9.70
C THR A 56 9.02 0.35 8.49
N LYS A 57 8.84 1.64 8.16
CA LYS A 57 8.05 2.05 6.99
C LYS A 57 8.71 1.51 5.72
N LYS A 58 7.96 0.70 4.99
CA LYS A 58 8.33 0.26 3.64
C LYS A 58 7.95 1.33 2.62
N GLU A 59 8.72 1.40 1.57
CA GLU A 59 8.48 2.26 0.41
C GLU A 59 7.74 1.46 -0.65
N ASP A 60 6.58 1.95 -1.07
CA ASP A 60 5.82 1.36 -2.15
C ASP A 60 6.46 1.81 -3.47
N VAL A 61 7.05 0.88 -4.20
CA VAL A 61 7.77 1.14 -5.46
C VAL A 61 6.95 0.82 -6.70
N LEU A 62 5.83 0.16 -6.53
CA LEU A 62 4.84 -0.13 -7.55
C LEU A 62 3.48 -0.34 -6.89
N TYR A 63 2.44 0.21 -7.47
CA TYR A 63 1.04 -0.01 -7.08
C TYR A 63 0.36 -0.90 -8.11
N LEU A 64 -0.06 -2.09 -7.69
CA LEU A 64 -0.73 -3.07 -8.53
C LEU A 64 -2.20 -3.19 -8.15
N GLY A 65 -3.10 -3.04 -9.09
CA GLY A 65 -4.54 -3.24 -8.92
C GLY A 65 -5.02 -4.54 -9.54
N LEU A 66 -5.90 -5.28 -8.84
CA LEU A 66 -6.63 -6.42 -9.38
C LEU A 66 -8.11 -6.07 -9.46
N VAL A 67 -8.66 -6.02 -10.66
CA VAL A 67 -10.09 -5.70 -10.91
C VAL A 67 -10.76 -6.91 -11.53
N ASN A 68 -11.82 -7.40 -10.90
CA ASN A 68 -12.53 -8.64 -11.27
C ASN A 68 -11.66 -9.90 -11.28
N ILE A 69 -10.48 -9.83 -10.71
CA ILE A 69 -9.53 -10.94 -10.62
C ILE A 69 -9.33 -11.28 -9.15
N THR A 70 -9.48 -12.56 -8.83
CA THR A 70 -9.16 -13.10 -7.51
C THR A 70 -7.86 -13.89 -7.62
N ALA A 71 -6.80 -13.36 -7.05
CA ALA A 71 -5.52 -14.05 -6.97
C ALA A 71 -5.45 -14.88 -5.67
N GLY A 72 -5.08 -16.15 -5.79
CA GLY A 72 -4.70 -16.98 -4.65
C GLY A 72 -3.38 -16.51 -4.04
N SER A 73 -3.00 -17.08 -2.87
CA SER A 73 -1.77 -16.72 -2.16
C SER A 73 -0.52 -16.79 -3.02
N ASP A 74 -0.38 -17.92 -3.76
CA ASP A 74 0.80 -18.19 -4.57
C ASP A 74 0.96 -17.22 -5.74
N LEU A 75 -0.15 -16.88 -6.41
CA LEU A 75 -0.13 -15.87 -7.46
C LEU A 75 0.15 -14.47 -6.88
N THR A 76 -0.48 -14.15 -5.75
CA THR A 76 -0.24 -12.87 -5.06
C THR A 76 1.24 -12.70 -4.71
N GLU A 77 1.87 -13.74 -4.16
CA GLU A 77 3.29 -13.74 -3.84
C GLU A 77 4.15 -13.55 -5.09
N GLN A 78 3.85 -14.26 -6.17
CA GLN A 78 4.56 -14.10 -7.44
C GLN A 78 4.42 -12.70 -8.02
N LEU A 79 3.22 -12.13 -8.02
CA LEU A 79 2.95 -10.79 -8.55
C LEU A 79 3.56 -9.66 -7.70
N THR A 80 3.86 -9.90 -6.43
CA THR A 80 4.39 -8.88 -5.50
C THR A 80 5.83 -9.18 -5.09
N THR A 81 6.04 -10.16 -4.23
CA THR A 81 7.37 -10.52 -3.71
C THR A 81 8.27 -11.06 -4.81
N GLY A 82 7.74 -11.89 -5.72
CA GLY A 82 8.50 -12.44 -6.84
C GLY A 82 9.02 -11.34 -7.78
N PHE A 83 8.24 -10.32 -8.06
CA PHE A 83 8.71 -9.14 -8.79
C PHE A 83 9.78 -8.38 -8.01
N ALA A 84 9.55 -8.16 -6.71
CA ALA A 84 10.50 -7.44 -5.85
C ALA A 84 11.88 -8.15 -5.84
N GLU A 85 11.89 -9.46 -5.74
CA GLU A 85 13.10 -10.29 -5.77
C GLU A 85 13.79 -10.26 -7.15
N ALA A 86 13.01 -10.40 -8.23
CA ALA A 86 13.52 -10.34 -9.60
C ALA A 86 14.18 -9.00 -9.94
N GLN A 87 13.67 -7.92 -9.35
CA GLN A 87 14.23 -6.56 -9.52
C GLN A 87 15.32 -6.23 -8.48
N GLY A 88 15.70 -7.15 -7.61
CA GLY A 88 16.69 -6.90 -6.56
C GLY A 88 16.30 -5.82 -5.57
N LEU A 89 15.00 -5.65 -5.29
CA LEU A 89 14.51 -4.65 -4.36
C LEU A 89 14.97 -4.95 -2.93
N THR A 90 15.19 -3.90 -2.16
CA THR A 90 15.56 -4.03 -0.75
C THR A 90 14.36 -4.45 0.11
N LYS A 91 14.61 -5.00 1.29
CA LYS A 91 13.53 -5.37 2.26
C LYS A 91 12.65 -4.18 2.69
N LYS A 92 13.08 -2.97 2.42
CA LYS A 92 12.30 -1.74 2.69
C LYS A 92 11.43 -1.31 1.52
N GLN A 93 11.53 -1.97 0.39
CA GLN A 93 10.75 -1.71 -0.82
C GLN A 93 9.73 -2.83 -1.03
N GLN A 94 8.55 -2.48 -1.48
CA GLN A 94 7.48 -3.44 -1.73
C GLN A 94 6.58 -3.02 -2.89
N VAL A 95 5.83 -3.99 -3.40
CA VAL A 95 4.67 -3.75 -4.27
C VAL A 95 3.43 -3.64 -3.38
N ASP A 96 2.69 -2.55 -3.47
CA ASP A 96 1.39 -2.39 -2.80
C ASP A 96 0.29 -2.97 -3.70
N LEU A 97 -0.47 -3.93 -3.16
CA LEU A 97 -1.50 -4.64 -3.91
C LEU A 97 -2.89 -4.19 -3.50
N LEU A 98 -3.62 -3.58 -4.43
CA LEU A 98 -5.02 -3.22 -4.32
C LEU A 98 -5.88 -4.34 -4.93
N SER A 99 -6.47 -5.19 -4.12
CA SER A 99 -7.30 -6.32 -4.55
C SER A 99 -8.74 -6.20 -4.06
N GLY A 100 -9.60 -7.13 -4.53
CA GLY A 100 -11.01 -7.17 -4.16
C GLY A 100 -11.82 -6.03 -4.78
N LEU A 101 -11.45 -5.58 -5.97
CA LEU A 101 -12.23 -4.62 -6.74
C LEU A 101 -13.16 -5.35 -7.69
N LEU A 102 -14.44 -4.97 -7.68
CA LEU A 102 -15.48 -5.53 -8.55
C LEU A 102 -16.11 -4.41 -9.37
N LEU A 103 -16.03 -4.53 -10.69
CA LEU A 103 -16.81 -3.74 -11.64
C LEU A 103 -17.83 -4.67 -12.29
N SER A 104 -19.09 -4.31 -12.29
CA SER A 104 -20.17 -5.13 -12.86
C SER A 104 -21.41 -4.30 -13.14
N GLU A 105 -22.12 -4.62 -14.22
CA GLU A 105 -23.47 -4.11 -14.51
C GLU A 105 -24.53 -5.19 -14.21
N SER A 106 -24.13 -6.33 -13.66
CA SER A 106 -25.06 -7.41 -13.38
C SER A 106 -25.99 -7.07 -12.20
N GLU A 107 -27.30 -7.21 -12.38
CA GLU A 107 -28.32 -7.10 -11.32
C GLU A 107 -28.10 -8.08 -10.16
N ARG A 108 -27.28 -9.11 -10.36
CA ARG A 108 -26.90 -10.08 -9.33
C ARG A 108 -25.71 -9.63 -8.47
N ALA A 109 -24.97 -8.63 -8.94
CA ALA A 109 -23.88 -8.05 -8.16
C ALA A 109 -24.47 -7.18 -7.04
N GLU A 110 -23.82 -7.19 -5.89
CA GLU A 110 -24.21 -6.31 -4.78
C GLU A 110 -23.85 -4.86 -5.15
N GLU A 111 -24.85 -4.05 -5.51
CA GLU A 111 -24.65 -2.67 -5.98
C GLU A 111 -23.77 -1.84 -5.06
N GLN A 112 -23.94 -2.02 -3.75
CA GLN A 112 -23.14 -1.30 -2.76
C GLN A 112 -21.64 -1.67 -2.83
N TYR A 113 -21.35 -2.95 -3.11
CA TYR A 113 -19.97 -3.42 -3.24
C TYR A 113 -19.32 -2.93 -4.55
N VAL A 114 -20.08 -2.94 -5.65
CA VAL A 114 -19.63 -2.39 -6.94
C VAL A 114 -19.32 -0.90 -6.80
N TYR A 115 -20.25 -0.12 -6.24
CA TYR A 115 -20.05 1.30 -6.01
C TYR A 115 -18.82 1.58 -5.11
N ALA A 116 -18.66 0.84 -4.02
CA ALA A 116 -17.49 0.97 -3.15
C ALA A 116 -16.18 0.65 -3.87
N SER A 117 -16.19 -0.33 -4.77
CA SER A 117 -15.04 -0.71 -5.59
C SER A 117 -14.69 0.39 -6.60
N GLU A 118 -15.69 0.97 -7.27
CA GLU A 118 -15.49 2.12 -8.18
C GLU A 118 -14.89 3.32 -7.44
N MET A 119 -15.43 3.67 -6.28
CA MET A 119 -14.92 4.76 -5.46
C MET A 119 -13.50 4.51 -4.97
N LYS A 120 -13.18 3.27 -4.62
CA LYS A 120 -11.83 2.88 -4.20
C LYS A 120 -10.83 2.97 -5.35
N LEU A 121 -11.22 2.53 -6.55
CA LEU A 121 -10.42 2.62 -7.75
C LEU A 121 -10.16 4.10 -8.13
N LEU A 122 -11.21 4.91 -8.21
CA LEU A 122 -11.12 6.35 -8.49
C LEU A 122 -10.24 7.07 -7.46
N GLY A 123 -10.39 6.74 -6.19
CA GLY A 123 -9.57 7.28 -5.10
C GLY A 123 -8.09 6.90 -5.25
N ALA A 124 -7.79 5.65 -5.61
CA ALA A 124 -6.43 5.19 -5.84
C ALA A 124 -5.77 5.93 -7.02
N VAL A 125 -6.48 6.06 -8.15
CA VAL A 125 -6.01 6.82 -9.33
C VAL A 125 -5.78 8.29 -8.98
N SER A 126 -6.75 8.93 -8.33
CA SER A 126 -6.65 10.35 -7.96
C SER A 126 -5.51 10.63 -6.96
N ALA A 127 -5.24 9.68 -6.08
CA ALA A 127 -4.14 9.77 -5.12
C ALA A 127 -2.77 9.33 -5.68
N GLN A 128 -2.69 8.99 -6.98
CA GLN A 128 -1.49 8.42 -7.61
C GLN A 128 -0.98 7.18 -6.85
N ARG A 129 -1.88 6.27 -6.50
CA ARG A 129 -1.60 5.00 -5.82
C ARG A 129 -2.06 3.81 -6.66
N LEU A 130 -1.90 3.93 -7.97
CA LEU A 130 -2.15 2.88 -8.94
C LEU A 130 -1.24 3.08 -10.14
N ASP A 131 -0.41 2.08 -10.45
CA ASP A 131 0.46 2.07 -11.63
C ASP A 131 -0.08 1.10 -12.68
N VAL A 132 -0.23 -0.16 -12.28
CA VAL A 132 -0.60 -1.27 -13.17
C VAL A 132 -1.93 -1.85 -12.72
N VAL A 133 -2.81 -2.15 -13.66
CA VAL A 133 -4.09 -2.83 -13.42
C VAL A 133 -4.10 -4.15 -14.18
N LEU A 134 -4.34 -5.26 -13.46
CA LEU A 134 -4.72 -6.54 -14.04
C LEU A 134 -6.23 -6.69 -13.93
N MET A 135 -6.89 -7.09 -15.01
CA MET A 135 -8.34 -7.04 -15.11
C MET A 135 -8.89 -8.10 -16.06
N ASP A 136 -10.17 -8.43 -15.89
CA ASP A 136 -10.93 -9.23 -16.83
C ASP A 136 -11.41 -8.40 -18.05
N GLU A 137 -12.13 -9.05 -18.96
CA GLU A 137 -12.62 -8.43 -20.19
C GLU A 137 -13.62 -7.31 -19.93
N TYR A 138 -14.53 -7.48 -18.98
CA TYR A 138 -15.53 -6.48 -18.64
C TYR A 138 -14.87 -5.21 -18.06
N ALA A 139 -13.98 -5.37 -17.09
CA ALA A 139 -13.26 -4.24 -16.50
C ALA A 139 -12.35 -3.53 -17.52
N ARG A 140 -11.71 -4.31 -18.44
CA ARG A 140 -10.94 -3.75 -19.55
C ARG A 140 -11.78 -2.79 -20.39
N ASP A 141 -12.95 -3.23 -20.85
CA ASP A 141 -13.80 -2.44 -21.74
C ASP A 141 -14.31 -1.19 -21.02
N ARG A 142 -14.71 -1.31 -19.76
CA ARG A 142 -15.15 -0.20 -18.94
C ARG A 142 -14.06 0.86 -18.75
N LEU A 143 -12.86 0.43 -18.35
CA LEU A 143 -11.75 1.36 -18.08
C LEU A 143 -11.15 1.96 -19.37
N LEU A 144 -11.22 1.25 -20.51
CA LEU A 144 -10.88 1.80 -21.83
C LEU A 144 -11.86 2.89 -22.26
N ALA A 145 -13.16 2.71 -22.04
CA ALA A 145 -14.17 3.71 -22.37
C ALA A 145 -13.98 5.02 -21.59
N ASP A 146 -13.45 4.93 -20.38
CA ASP A 146 -13.17 6.07 -19.48
C ASP A 146 -11.73 6.63 -19.64
N ASP A 147 -10.97 6.17 -20.66
CA ASP A 147 -9.61 6.62 -21.01
C ASP A 147 -8.59 6.55 -19.85
N TYR A 148 -8.64 5.47 -19.06
CA TYR A 148 -7.79 5.31 -17.89
C TYR A 148 -6.32 5.01 -18.20
N PHE A 149 -6.01 4.45 -19.40
CA PHE A 149 -4.71 3.86 -19.69
C PHE A 149 -3.86 4.68 -20.64
N LEU A 150 -2.57 4.75 -20.34
CA LEU A 150 -1.57 5.32 -21.24
C LEU A 150 -1.20 4.33 -22.37
N ASP A 151 -0.62 4.85 -23.44
CA ASP A 151 -0.03 4.03 -24.50
C ASP A 151 1.26 3.37 -24.01
N LEU A 152 1.26 2.04 -23.85
CA LEU A 152 2.39 1.26 -23.35
C LEU A 152 3.65 1.44 -24.19
N ARG A 153 3.52 1.74 -25.48
CA ARG A 153 4.64 2.00 -26.40
C ARG A 153 5.45 3.24 -26.01
N THR A 154 4.86 4.13 -25.21
CA THR A 154 5.56 5.31 -24.69
C THR A 154 6.46 4.96 -23.49
N LEU A 155 6.20 3.85 -22.82
CA LEU A 155 7.01 3.38 -21.71
C LEU A 155 8.31 2.71 -22.16
N ASP A 156 8.19 1.86 -23.18
CA ASP A 156 9.34 1.13 -23.75
C ASP A 156 9.09 0.86 -25.25
N PRO A 157 10.01 1.26 -26.14
CA PRO A 157 9.88 0.98 -27.56
C PRO A 157 9.77 -0.50 -27.93
N SER A 158 10.29 -1.41 -27.10
CA SER A 158 10.17 -2.86 -27.33
C SER A 158 8.73 -3.36 -27.26
N PHE A 159 7.83 -2.63 -26.59
CA PHE A 159 6.43 -3.00 -26.46
C PHE A 159 5.64 -2.93 -27.75
N HIS A 160 6.15 -2.26 -28.78
CA HIS A 160 5.58 -2.34 -30.14
C HIS A 160 5.52 -3.78 -30.69
N ALA A 161 6.42 -4.65 -30.23
CA ALA A 161 6.53 -6.03 -30.71
C ALA A 161 5.76 -7.04 -29.84
N LEU A 162 5.12 -6.59 -28.75
CA LEU A 162 4.40 -7.49 -27.86
C LEU A 162 3.15 -8.06 -28.56
N SER A 163 3.05 -9.37 -28.60
CA SER A 163 1.84 -10.06 -29.00
C SER A 163 0.76 -9.86 -27.93
N GLY A 164 -0.46 -9.54 -28.36
CA GLY A 164 -1.57 -9.28 -27.43
C GLY A 164 -1.78 -7.80 -27.10
N LEU A 165 -0.92 -6.89 -27.57
CA LEU A 165 -1.15 -5.46 -27.46
C LEU A 165 -2.32 -5.05 -28.36
N ASN A 166 -3.30 -4.32 -27.81
CA ASN A 166 -4.42 -3.82 -28.59
C ASN A 166 -3.98 -2.75 -29.61
N ALA A 167 -4.84 -2.46 -30.60
CA ALA A 167 -4.52 -1.50 -31.65
C ALA A 167 -4.20 -0.08 -31.11
N GLY A 168 -4.83 0.32 -30.01
CA GLY A 168 -4.56 1.57 -29.31
C GLY A 168 -3.24 1.61 -28.55
N GLY A 169 -2.62 0.47 -28.30
CA GLY A 169 -1.38 0.37 -27.55
C GLY A 169 -1.56 0.50 -26.02
N THR A 170 -2.79 0.53 -25.54
CA THR A 170 -3.10 0.88 -24.14
C THR A 170 -3.32 -0.32 -23.23
N VAL A 171 -3.71 -1.46 -23.81
CA VAL A 171 -4.00 -2.69 -23.07
C VAL A 171 -3.32 -3.89 -23.70
N LEU A 172 -2.73 -4.73 -22.86
CA LEU A 172 -1.99 -5.93 -23.22
C LEU A 172 -2.72 -7.17 -22.71
N ASP A 173 -3.02 -8.13 -23.60
CA ASP A 173 -3.49 -9.48 -23.21
C ASP A 173 -2.31 -10.26 -22.65
N ILE A 174 -2.40 -10.64 -21.37
CA ILE A 174 -1.36 -11.39 -20.66
C ILE A 174 -1.79 -12.83 -20.34
N SER A 175 -2.91 -13.29 -20.93
CA SER A 175 -3.49 -14.62 -20.66
C SER A 175 -2.52 -15.75 -20.94
N ASP A 176 -1.60 -15.56 -21.89
CA ASP A 176 -0.61 -16.55 -22.29
C ASP A 176 0.68 -16.54 -21.46
N THR A 177 0.82 -15.61 -20.52
CA THR A 177 1.99 -15.56 -19.63
C THR A 177 2.00 -16.75 -18.67
N PRO A 178 3.20 -17.23 -18.26
CA PRO A 178 3.32 -18.35 -17.33
C PRO A 178 2.53 -18.17 -16.03
N PHE A 179 2.50 -16.96 -15.51
CA PHE A 179 1.79 -16.61 -14.28
C PHE A 179 0.28 -16.82 -14.39
N VAL A 180 -0.32 -16.32 -15.47
CA VAL A 180 -1.77 -16.40 -15.69
C VAL A 180 -2.18 -17.84 -16.02
N ARG A 181 -1.39 -18.56 -16.82
CA ARG A 181 -1.63 -19.98 -17.13
C ARG A 181 -1.57 -20.86 -15.89
N GLN A 182 -0.59 -20.64 -15.03
CA GLN A 182 -0.43 -21.43 -13.79
C GLN A 182 -1.57 -21.14 -12.80
N ALA A 183 -2.10 -19.93 -12.77
CA ALA A 183 -3.22 -19.53 -11.92
C ALA A 183 -4.56 -20.17 -12.35
N GLY A 184 -4.68 -20.61 -13.62
CA GLY A 184 -5.84 -21.32 -14.12
C GLY A 184 -7.11 -20.47 -14.18
N PHE A 185 -7.01 -19.20 -14.53
CA PHE A 185 -8.18 -18.34 -14.71
C PHE A 185 -9.10 -18.88 -15.81
N SER A 186 -10.40 -18.79 -15.60
CA SER A 186 -11.43 -19.18 -16.57
C SER A 186 -11.66 -18.12 -17.66
N SER A 187 -11.25 -16.88 -17.39
CA SER A 187 -11.36 -15.73 -18.30
C SER A 187 -9.99 -15.23 -18.72
N ARG A 188 -9.95 -14.46 -19.80
CA ARG A 188 -8.74 -13.74 -20.19
C ARG A 188 -8.36 -12.69 -19.17
N VAL A 189 -7.06 -12.44 -19.07
CA VAL A 189 -6.49 -11.43 -18.17
C VAL A 189 -5.76 -10.39 -19.01
N TYR A 190 -6.09 -9.15 -18.74
CA TYR A 190 -5.52 -7.99 -19.42
C TYR A 190 -4.73 -7.12 -18.44
N LEU A 191 -3.75 -6.41 -18.98
CA LEU A 191 -2.92 -5.46 -18.26
C LEU A 191 -3.04 -4.09 -18.88
N GLY A 192 -3.22 -3.05 -18.07
CA GLY A 192 -3.10 -1.65 -18.45
C GLY A 192 -2.25 -0.89 -17.46
N VAL A 193 -1.60 0.19 -17.90
CA VAL A 193 -0.87 1.13 -17.04
C VAL A 193 -1.66 2.43 -17.00
N VAL A 194 -1.91 2.95 -15.80
CA VAL A 194 -2.77 4.14 -15.61
C VAL A 194 -2.05 5.39 -16.12
N GLN A 195 -2.79 6.33 -16.74
CA GLN A 195 -2.22 7.54 -17.35
C GLN A 195 -1.36 8.38 -16.40
N ASN A 196 -1.77 8.49 -15.14
CA ASN A 196 -1.07 9.25 -14.09
C ASN A 196 -0.26 8.35 -13.15
N ALA A 197 0.17 7.19 -13.63
CA ALA A 197 0.99 6.24 -12.85
C ALA A 197 2.22 6.94 -12.25
N PRO A 198 2.43 6.86 -10.93
CA PRO A 198 3.57 7.52 -10.28
C PRO A 198 4.92 6.86 -10.59
N HIS A 199 4.93 5.57 -11.01
CA HIS A 199 6.16 4.81 -11.25
C HIS A 199 6.20 4.18 -12.66
N PRO A 200 6.18 4.97 -13.77
CA PRO A 200 6.06 4.44 -15.13
C PRO A 200 7.24 3.51 -15.51
N GLU A 201 8.45 3.81 -15.05
CA GLU A 201 9.62 2.95 -15.28
C GLU A 201 9.49 1.59 -14.59
N ARG A 202 8.89 1.55 -13.39
CA ARG A 202 8.62 0.32 -12.66
C ARG A 202 7.49 -0.48 -13.30
N ALA A 203 6.49 0.21 -13.86
CA ALA A 203 5.43 -0.43 -14.62
C ALA A 203 5.98 -1.11 -15.88
N ALA A 204 6.91 -0.46 -16.62
CA ALA A 204 7.61 -1.08 -17.74
C ALA A 204 8.40 -2.31 -17.31
N ALA A 205 9.18 -2.21 -16.23
CA ALA A 205 9.92 -3.36 -15.68
C ALA A 205 9.00 -4.50 -15.24
N TYR A 206 7.80 -4.17 -14.75
CA TYR A 206 6.79 -5.14 -14.36
C TYR A 206 6.24 -5.91 -15.56
N ILE A 207 5.96 -5.21 -16.66
CA ILE A 207 5.55 -5.87 -17.92
C ILE A 207 6.65 -6.83 -18.38
N HIS A 208 7.90 -6.41 -18.44
CA HIS A 208 9.01 -7.31 -18.79
C HIS A 208 9.07 -8.54 -17.87
N TYR A 209 8.92 -8.36 -16.57
CA TYR A 209 8.92 -9.46 -15.60
C TYR A 209 7.84 -10.49 -15.91
N LEU A 210 6.63 -10.09 -16.29
CA LEU A 210 5.55 -11.02 -16.60
C LEU A 210 5.83 -11.89 -17.84
N PHE A 211 6.69 -11.42 -18.76
CA PHE A 211 7.03 -12.11 -19.99
C PHE A 211 8.38 -12.86 -19.98
N GLN A 212 9.20 -12.68 -18.94
CA GLN A 212 10.57 -13.25 -18.88
C GLN A 212 10.66 -14.68 -18.34
N ARG A 213 9.55 -15.32 -17.95
CA ARG A 213 9.55 -16.70 -17.39
C ARG A 213 8.94 -17.75 -18.30
#